data_f5f92ae47204d0cc03395f085e7652cc
#
_entry.id   f5f92ae47204d0cc03395f085e7652cc
#
_cell.length_a   1.000
_cell.length_b   1.000
_cell.length_c   1.000
_cell.angle_alpha   90.00
_cell.angle_beta   90.00
_cell.angle_gamma   90.00
#
_symmetry.space_group_name_H-M   'P 1'
#
loop_
_entity.id
_entity.type
_entity.pdbx_description
1 polymer ?
#
loop_
_entity_poly.entity_id
_entity_poly.type
_entity_poly.pdbx_seq_one_letter_code
_entity_poly.pdbx_strand_id
1 'polypeptide(L)'
;VNLVRERAFGGVTGDIAASDLTIDYILDERGRELYSEGVRRTDLIRFGKYTSGYNWNWKGGELDGKDVDKKYCLLPIPEAELSANPGFKSYNAELGY
;
A
#
# COMPACT_ATOMS: atom_id res chain seq x y z
N VAL A 1 -2.42 11.03 -16.28
CA VAL A 1 -3.09 11.52 -15.07
C VAL A 1 -4.24 12.43 -15.45
N ASN A 2 -4.02 13.53 -16.21
CA ASN A 2 -5.07 14.52 -16.50
C ASN A 2 -6.32 13.93 -17.17
N LEU A 3 -6.20 13.02 -18.13
CA LEU A 3 -7.36 12.35 -18.74
C LEU A 3 -8.27 11.64 -17.71
N VAL A 4 -7.70 11.07 -16.65
CA VAL A 4 -8.46 10.43 -15.56
C VAL A 4 -9.15 11.51 -14.71
N ARG A 5 -8.44 12.58 -14.41
CA ARG A 5 -8.97 13.70 -13.62
C ARG A 5 -10.04 14.47 -14.36
N GLU A 6 -9.86 14.75 -15.64
CA GLU A 6 -10.87 15.38 -16.50
C GLU A 6 -12.19 14.59 -16.52
N ARG A 7 -12.09 13.25 -16.59
CA ARG A 7 -13.27 12.40 -16.48
C ARG A 7 -13.96 12.55 -15.12
N ALA A 8 -13.19 12.56 -14.03
CA ALA A 8 -13.72 12.63 -12.67
C ALA A 8 -14.30 14.02 -12.34
N PHE A 9 -13.67 15.10 -12.81
CA PHE A 9 -14.09 16.48 -12.54
C PHE A 9 -15.04 17.05 -13.61
N GLY A 10 -15.28 16.33 -14.69
CA GLY A 10 -16.10 16.80 -15.80
C GLY A 10 -15.44 17.93 -16.62
N GLY A 11 -14.11 18.02 -16.61
CA GLY A 11 -13.34 19.01 -17.35
C GLY A 11 -11.96 19.27 -16.73
N VAL A 12 -11.25 20.24 -17.25
CA VAL A 12 -9.84 20.56 -16.94
C VAL A 12 -9.59 21.16 -15.54
N THR A 13 -10.63 21.40 -14.75
CA THR A 13 -10.51 22.05 -13.42
C THR A 13 -9.59 21.26 -12.45
N GLY A 14 -9.49 19.96 -12.65
CA GLY A 14 -8.65 19.08 -11.84
C GLY A 14 -7.26 18.82 -12.42
N ASP A 15 -6.89 19.43 -13.52
CA ASP A 15 -5.61 19.21 -14.18
C ASP A 15 -4.42 19.66 -13.33
N ILE A 16 -3.31 18.94 -13.50
CA ILE A 16 -2.04 19.27 -12.86
C ILE A 16 -0.99 19.61 -13.91
N ALA A 17 -0.03 20.44 -13.53
CA ALA A 17 1.13 20.74 -14.36
C ALA A 17 2.09 19.54 -14.41
N ALA A 18 2.88 19.45 -15.48
CA ALA A 18 3.89 18.39 -15.62
C ALA A 18 4.94 18.42 -14.49
N SER A 19 5.23 19.63 -13.95
CA SER A 19 6.13 19.82 -12.80
C SER A 19 5.62 19.18 -11.51
N ASP A 20 4.31 19.00 -11.36
CA ASP A 20 3.70 18.46 -10.15
C ASP A 20 3.59 16.92 -10.19
N LEU A 21 3.85 16.34 -11.36
CA LEU A 21 3.78 14.90 -11.58
C LEU A 21 5.00 14.19 -10.99
N THR A 22 4.93 13.87 -9.72
CA THR A 22 5.95 13.10 -9.00
C THR A 22 5.51 11.63 -8.80
N ILE A 23 6.44 10.79 -8.38
CA ILE A 23 6.14 9.40 -8.01
C ILE A 23 5.14 9.34 -6.84
N ASP A 24 5.31 10.20 -5.84
CA ASP A 24 4.39 10.27 -4.70
C ASP A 24 3.00 10.78 -5.12
N TYR A 25 2.95 11.74 -6.06
CA TYR A 25 1.68 12.17 -6.64
C TYR A 25 0.94 11.02 -7.35
N ILE A 26 1.68 10.21 -8.13
CA ILE A 26 1.11 9.03 -8.80
C ILE A 26 0.56 8.03 -7.78
N LEU A 27 1.28 7.77 -6.69
CA LEU A 27 0.83 6.89 -5.61
C LEU A 27 -0.48 7.39 -4.99
N ASP A 28 -0.59 8.68 -4.75
CA ASP A 28 -1.80 9.28 -4.17
C ASP A 28 -2.97 9.28 -5.16
N GLU A 29 -2.71 9.56 -6.44
CA GLU A 29 -3.74 9.51 -7.48
C GLU A 29 -4.29 8.09 -7.66
N ARG A 30 -3.42 7.07 -7.63
CA ARG A 30 -3.85 5.67 -7.62
C ARG A 30 -4.72 5.35 -6.39
N GLY A 31 -4.40 5.92 -5.23
CA GLY A 31 -5.21 5.75 -4.03
C GLY A 31 -6.61 6.36 -4.15
N ARG A 32 -6.73 7.47 -4.86
CA ARG A 32 -8.03 8.11 -5.14
C ARG A 32 -8.84 7.34 -6.18
N GLU A 33 -8.21 6.99 -7.30
CA GLU A 33 -8.89 6.34 -8.43
C GLU A 33 -9.32 4.90 -8.11
N LEU A 34 -8.48 4.17 -7.38
CA LEU A 34 -8.69 2.74 -7.07
C LEU A 34 -9.18 2.55 -5.62
N TYR A 35 -9.89 3.53 -5.08
CA TYR A 35 -10.45 3.45 -3.73
C TYR A 35 -11.39 2.24 -3.61
N SER A 36 -11.23 1.48 -2.53
CA SER A 36 -11.98 0.24 -2.23
C SER A 36 -11.73 -0.95 -3.19
N GLU A 37 -10.76 -0.87 -4.11
CA GLU A 37 -10.44 -1.98 -5.01
C GLU A 37 -9.40 -2.96 -4.43
N GLY A 38 -8.97 -2.77 -3.19
CA GLY A 38 -8.04 -3.68 -2.49
C GLY A 38 -6.57 -3.57 -2.91
N VAL A 39 -6.21 -2.63 -3.78
CA VAL A 39 -4.85 -2.50 -4.35
C VAL A 39 -3.91 -1.63 -3.53
N ARG A 40 -4.41 -0.85 -2.56
CA ARG A 40 -3.61 0.16 -1.84
C ARG A 40 -2.39 -0.42 -1.13
N ARG A 41 -2.56 -1.55 -0.43
CA ARG A 41 -1.44 -2.23 0.26
C ARG A 41 -0.34 -2.62 -0.72
N THR A 42 -0.70 -3.24 -1.84
CA THR A 42 0.26 -3.66 -2.88
C THR A 42 0.98 -2.46 -3.50
N ASP A 43 0.27 -1.37 -3.76
CA ASP A 43 0.87 -0.14 -4.26
C ASP A 43 1.87 0.45 -3.25
N LEU A 44 1.49 0.58 -1.98
CA LEU A 44 2.38 1.09 -0.94
C LEU A 44 3.64 0.22 -0.76
N ILE A 45 3.52 -1.11 -0.85
CA ILE A 45 4.67 -2.02 -0.82
C ILE A 45 5.57 -1.78 -2.04
N ARG A 46 4.99 -1.75 -3.24
CA ARG A 46 5.73 -1.55 -4.50
C ARG A 46 6.46 -0.21 -4.55
N PHE A 47 5.87 0.84 -3.98
CA PHE A 47 6.47 2.17 -3.89
C PHE A 47 7.43 2.31 -2.69
N GLY A 48 7.62 1.26 -1.86
CA GLY A 48 8.49 1.30 -0.68
C GLY A 48 7.94 2.17 0.46
N LYS A 49 6.64 2.45 0.47
CA LYS A 49 5.98 3.37 1.41
C LYS A 49 5.09 2.67 2.45
N TYR A 50 4.97 1.34 2.40
CA TYR A 50 4.06 0.63 3.30
C TYR A 50 4.52 0.64 4.75
N THR A 51 5.79 0.34 4.99
CA THR A 51 6.33 0.22 6.34
C THR A 51 6.84 1.53 6.91
N SER A 52 7.40 2.40 6.06
CA SER A 52 7.95 3.70 6.49
C SER A 52 7.82 4.76 5.39
N GLY A 53 8.04 6.03 5.75
CA GLY A 53 8.09 7.15 4.82
C GLY A 53 6.73 7.57 4.21
N TYR A 54 5.64 6.97 4.67
CA TYR A 54 4.25 7.35 4.34
C TYR A 54 3.36 6.95 5.51
N ASN A 55 2.59 7.88 6.04
CA ASN A 55 1.80 7.66 7.24
C ASN A 55 0.30 7.86 6.99
N TRP A 56 -0.53 7.21 7.79
CA TRP A 56 -1.99 7.38 7.83
C TRP A 56 -2.49 7.05 9.23
N ASN A 57 -3.66 7.55 9.57
CA ASN A 57 -4.27 7.29 10.87
C ASN A 57 -4.46 5.79 11.09
N TRP A 58 -4.12 5.33 12.29
CA TRP A 58 -4.19 3.93 12.72
C TRP A 58 -3.15 3.00 12.07
N LYS A 59 -2.21 3.50 11.28
CA LYS A 59 -1.06 2.69 10.88
C LYS A 59 -0.33 2.18 12.13
N GLY A 60 -0.07 0.87 12.16
CA GLY A 60 0.60 0.23 13.29
C GLY A 60 -0.19 0.26 14.61
N GLY A 61 -1.51 0.54 14.58
CA GLY A 61 -2.37 0.58 15.74
C GLY A 61 -2.31 1.86 16.57
N GLU A 62 -1.65 2.91 16.08
CA GLU A 62 -1.58 4.23 16.72
C GLU A 62 -2.46 5.25 16.01
N LEU A 63 -3.13 6.14 16.77
CA LEU A 63 -4.07 7.12 16.21
C LEU A 63 -3.44 7.96 15.09
N ASP A 64 -2.25 8.49 15.34
CA ASP A 64 -1.54 9.32 14.38
C ASP A 64 -0.65 8.50 13.42
N GLY A 65 -0.71 7.18 13.54
CA GLY A 65 0.07 6.24 12.75
C GLY A 65 1.55 6.17 13.16
N LYS A 66 2.14 5.00 12.98
CA LYS A 66 3.58 4.79 13.16
C LYS A 66 4.15 3.87 12.09
N ASP A 67 5.46 3.95 11.90
CA ASP A 67 6.17 2.99 11.07
C ASP A 67 6.05 1.57 11.64
N VAL A 68 6.01 0.60 10.75
CA VAL A 68 5.83 -0.82 11.11
C VAL A 68 6.99 -1.66 10.57
N ASP A 69 7.16 -2.85 11.11
CA ASP A 69 8.22 -3.76 10.71
C ASP A 69 8.08 -4.19 9.23
N LYS A 70 9.21 -4.38 8.56
CA LYS A 70 9.27 -4.82 7.15
C LYS A 70 8.62 -6.18 6.91
N LYS A 71 8.56 -7.05 7.94
CA LYS A 71 7.87 -8.33 7.83
C LYS A 71 6.43 -8.20 7.34
N TYR A 72 5.75 -7.10 7.69
CA TYR A 72 4.39 -6.84 7.25
C TYR A 72 4.22 -6.60 5.74
N CYS A 73 5.31 -6.51 4.97
CA CYS A 73 5.24 -6.51 3.51
C CYS A 73 4.84 -7.88 2.95
N LEU A 74 5.09 -8.96 3.68
CA LEU A 74 4.68 -10.32 3.37
C LEU A 74 3.55 -10.75 4.33
N LEU A 75 2.79 -11.74 3.94
CA LEU A 75 1.78 -12.34 4.81
C LEU A 75 2.33 -13.67 5.34
N PRO A 76 2.08 -14.00 6.62
CA PRO A 76 2.44 -15.31 7.13
C PRO A 76 1.61 -16.40 6.45
N ILE A 77 2.16 -17.58 6.35
CA ILE A 77 1.41 -18.78 5.94
C ILE A 77 0.39 -19.11 7.03
N PRO A 78 -0.89 -19.33 6.71
CA PRO A 78 -1.91 -19.66 7.71
C PRO A 78 -1.57 -20.96 8.47
N GLU A 79 -1.94 -21.03 9.75
CA GLU A 79 -1.67 -22.18 10.61
C GLU A 79 -2.25 -23.49 10.06
N ALA A 80 -3.41 -23.43 9.43
CA ALA A 80 -4.02 -24.59 8.78
C ALA A 80 -3.10 -25.18 7.70
N GLU A 81 -2.45 -24.33 6.91
CA GLU A 81 -1.51 -24.75 5.87
C GLU A 81 -0.20 -25.28 6.46
N LEU A 82 0.31 -24.66 7.53
CA LEU A 82 1.50 -25.15 8.25
C LEU A 82 1.28 -26.53 8.85
N SER A 83 0.05 -26.82 9.30
CA SER A 83 -0.32 -28.12 9.85
C SER A 83 -0.39 -29.19 8.77
N ALA A 84 -0.93 -28.86 7.59
CA ALA A 84 -1.01 -29.75 6.45
C ALA A 84 0.35 -29.99 5.78
N ASN A 85 1.21 -28.98 5.76
CA ASN A 85 2.50 -28.99 5.08
C ASN A 85 3.65 -28.61 6.03
N PRO A 86 4.13 -29.53 6.87
CA PRO A 86 5.15 -29.26 7.90
C PRO A 86 6.46 -28.67 7.36
N GLY A 87 6.77 -28.84 6.07
CA GLY A 87 7.94 -28.26 5.40
C GLY A 87 7.95 -26.74 5.38
N PHE A 88 6.80 -26.06 5.61
CA PHE A 88 6.71 -24.60 5.65
C PHE A 88 6.88 -23.99 7.05
N LYS A 89 7.08 -24.81 8.08
CA LYS A 89 7.15 -24.31 9.47
C LYS A 89 8.27 -23.32 9.72
N SER A 90 9.42 -23.45 9.05
CA SER A 90 10.54 -22.51 9.19
C SER A 90 10.27 -21.17 8.55
N TYR A 91 9.41 -21.11 7.52
CA TYR A 91 9.18 -19.91 6.73
C TYR A 91 8.65 -18.73 7.56
N ASN A 92 7.62 -18.94 8.37
CA ASN A 92 7.07 -17.88 9.21
C ASN A 92 8.10 -17.39 10.23
N ALA A 93 8.87 -18.31 10.84
CA ALA A 93 9.93 -17.96 11.78
C ALA A 93 11.04 -17.13 11.11
N GLU A 94 11.45 -17.48 9.88
CA GLU A 94 12.42 -16.71 9.09
C GLU A 94 11.92 -15.30 8.76
N LEU A 95 10.61 -15.13 8.59
CA LEU A 95 9.98 -13.82 8.39
C LEU A 95 9.76 -13.03 9.69
N GLY A 96 9.99 -13.65 10.86
CA GLY A 96 9.78 -13.02 12.16
C GLY A 96 8.32 -13.00 12.64
N TYR A 97 7.50 -13.96 12.19
CA TYR A 97 6.14 -14.20 12.70
C TYR A 97 6.13 -15.29 13.78
#